data_98d74c3146f6e97a0549389259030b55
#
_entry.id   98d74c3146f6e97a0549389259030b55
#
_cell.length_a   1.000
_cell.length_b   1.000
_cell.length_c   1.000
_cell.angle_alpha   90.00
_cell.angle_beta   90.00
_cell.angle_gamma   90.00
#
_symmetry.space_group_name_H-M   'P 1'
#
loop_
_entity.id
_entity.type
_entity.pdbx_description
1 polymer ?
#
loop_
_entity_poly.entity_id
_entity_poly.type
_entity_poly.pdbx_seq_one_letter_code
_entity_poly.pdbx_strand_id
1 'polypeptide(L)'
;VKKIPSLAASILSLATIAALPAARAQEAKLPRYTYPTSARADYVIGCMAANGFQRQLLDKCACGIDVIADRLDYDDYQNAETILSMQQAGVGPRGGLFRDTPVAKESLEKLRRAQAEANLRCGD
;
A
#
# COMPACT_ATOMS: atom_id res chain seq x y z
N VAL A 1 54.44 -7.32 -65.81
CA VAL A 1 54.11 -7.89 -64.48
C VAL A 1 54.04 -6.76 -63.46
N LYS A 2 52.81 -6.35 -63.07
CA LYS A 2 52.60 -5.31 -62.08
C LYS A 2 52.10 -5.97 -60.79
N LYS A 3 52.92 -5.87 -59.74
CA LYS A 3 52.55 -6.29 -58.36
C LYS A 3 51.55 -5.31 -57.75
N ILE A 4 50.45 -5.85 -57.29
CA ILE A 4 49.46 -5.10 -56.51
C ILE A 4 49.73 -5.39 -55.03
N PRO A 5 49.93 -4.40 -54.17
CA PRO A 5 50.03 -4.64 -52.71
C PRO A 5 48.65 -4.78 -52.11
N SER A 6 48.47 -5.85 -51.37
CA SER A 6 47.28 -6.16 -50.57
C SER A 6 47.22 -5.24 -49.36
N LEU A 7 46.21 -4.38 -49.32
CA LEU A 7 45.86 -3.58 -48.13
C LEU A 7 44.91 -4.39 -47.25
N ALA A 8 45.45 -4.95 -46.19
CA ALA A 8 44.66 -5.57 -45.15
C ALA A 8 44.07 -4.48 -44.26
N ALA A 9 42.78 -4.20 -44.45
CA ALA A 9 42.01 -3.32 -43.58
C ALA A 9 41.52 -4.12 -42.37
N SER A 10 42.18 -3.96 -41.24
CA SER A 10 41.71 -4.48 -39.93
C SER A 10 40.56 -3.63 -39.45
N ILE A 11 39.35 -4.18 -39.51
CA ILE A 11 38.18 -3.57 -38.91
C ILE A 11 38.12 -3.94 -37.44
N LEU A 12 38.53 -3.02 -36.57
CA LEU A 12 38.38 -3.14 -35.12
C LEU A 12 36.91 -2.83 -34.76
N SER A 13 36.11 -3.87 -34.61
CA SER A 13 34.72 -3.73 -34.10
C SER A 13 34.79 -3.47 -32.62
N LEU A 14 34.59 -2.20 -32.20
CA LEU A 14 34.28 -1.87 -30.81
C LEU A 14 32.86 -2.34 -30.50
N ALA A 15 32.76 -3.43 -29.76
CA ALA A 15 31.52 -3.86 -29.14
C ALA A 15 31.21 -2.92 -27.95
N THR A 16 30.36 -1.95 -28.15
CA THR A 16 29.77 -1.14 -27.06
C THR A 16 28.76 -2.00 -26.32
N ILE A 17 29.17 -2.52 -25.17
CA ILE A 17 28.26 -3.15 -24.21
C ILE A 17 27.42 -2.04 -23.60
N ALA A 18 26.19 -1.86 -24.08
CA ALA A 18 25.19 -1.00 -23.46
C ALA A 18 24.82 -1.61 -22.09
N ALA A 19 25.33 -1.02 -21.03
CA ALA A 19 24.91 -1.35 -19.67
C ALA A 19 23.46 -0.95 -19.50
N LEU A 20 22.56 -1.92 -19.52
CA LEU A 20 21.17 -1.74 -19.13
C LEU A 20 21.14 -1.25 -17.67
N PRO A 21 20.43 -0.15 -17.34
CA PRO A 21 20.26 0.23 -15.97
C PRO A 21 19.49 -0.90 -15.26
N ALA A 22 20.14 -1.54 -14.30
CA ALA A 22 19.46 -2.48 -13.42
C ALA A 22 18.32 -1.72 -12.75
N ALA A 23 17.08 -2.04 -13.12
CA ALA A 23 15.90 -1.58 -12.42
C ALA A 23 16.05 -2.04 -10.97
N ARG A 24 16.40 -1.11 -10.08
CA ARG A 24 16.38 -1.36 -8.65
C ARG A 24 14.94 -1.68 -8.30
N ALA A 25 14.66 -2.97 -8.07
CA ALA A 25 13.44 -3.35 -7.38
C ALA A 25 13.48 -2.61 -6.04
N GLN A 26 12.63 -1.61 -5.87
CA GLN A 26 12.42 -0.99 -4.58
C GLN A 26 11.90 -2.10 -3.68
N GLU A 27 12.71 -2.53 -2.73
CA GLU A 27 12.27 -3.43 -1.67
C GLU A 27 11.09 -2.74 -0.99
N ALA A 28 9.90 -3.25 -1.23
CA ALA A 28 8.70 -2.78 -0.56
C ALA A 28 8.91 -3.02 0.94
N LYS A 29 9.08 -1.94 1.69
CA LYS A 29 9.23 -2.01 3.13
C LYS A 29 7.99 -2.68 3.70
N LEU A 30 8.16 -3.86 4.31
CA LEU A 30 7.07 -4.56 4.97
C LEU A 30 6.52 -3.71 6.12
N PRO A 31 5.19 -3.72 6.32
CA PRO A 31 4.56 -3.05 7.45
C PRO A 31 5.09 -3.58 8.78
N ARG A 32 5.10 -2.72 9.80
CA ARG A 32 5.58 -3.06 11.14
C ARG A 32 4.78 -4.20 11.78
N TYR A 33 3.48 -4.21 11.58
CA TYR A 33 2.58 -5.19 12.16
C TYR A 33 2.01 -6.11 11.08
N THR A 34 1.88 -7.39 11.43
CA THR A 34 1.32 -8.40 10.52
C THR A 34 -0.19 -8.47 10.70
N TYR A 35 -0.92 -8.17 9.63
CA TYR A 35 -2.37 -8.36 9.57
C TYR A 35 -2.70 -9.65 8.82
N PRO A 36 -3.77 -10.38 9.20
CA PRO A 36 -4.27 -11.49 8.41
C PRO A 36 -4.59 -11.07 6.97
N THR A 37 -4.34 -11.95 6.01
CA THR A 37 -4.63 -11.66 4.60
C THR A 37 -6.10 -11.32 4.38
N SER A 38 -7.02 -11.99 5.11
CA SER A 38 -8.46 -11.70 5.04
C SER A 38 -8.77 -10.25 5.46
N ALA A 39 -8.18 -9.77 6.55
CA ALA A 39 -8.39 -8.39 7.01
C ALA A 39 -7.86 -7.37 6.01
N ARG A 40 -6.70 -7.64 5.39
CA ARG A 40 -6.16 -6.79 4.32
C ARG A 40 -7.06 -6.77 3.09
N ALA A 41 -7.54 -7.93 2.67
CA ALA A 41 -8.45 -8.06 1.53
C ALA A 41 -9.77 -7.33 1.79
N ASP A 42 -10.33 -7.48 2.98
CA ASP A 42 -11.58 -6.81 3.38
C ASP A 42 -11.45 -5.28 3.35
N TYR A 43 -10.37 -4.75 3.91
CA TYR A 43 -10.06 -3.32 3.82
C TYR A 43 -9.96 -2.83 2.36
N VAL A 44 -9.21 -3.55 1.52
CA VAL A 44 -9.03 -3.18 0.10
C VAL A 44 -10.37 -3.17 -0.64
N ILE A 45 -11.20 -4.19 -0.42
CA ILE A 45 -12.54 -4.28 -1.02
C ILE A 45 -13.41 -3.11 -0.56
N GLY A 46 -13.45 -2.83 0.74
CA GLY A 46 -14.21 -1.71 1.31
C GLY A 46 -13.73 -0.35 0.79
N CYS A 47 -12.42 -0.14 0.72
CA CYS A 47 -11.81 1.06 0.15
C CYS A 47 -12.19 1.25 -1.32
N MET A 48 -12.09 0.21 -2.13
CA MET A 48 -12.46 0.25 -3.54
C MET A 48 -13.95 0.52 -3.71
N ALA A 49 -14.80 -0.14 -2.92
CA ALA A 49 -16.25 0.05 -2.96
C ALA A 49 -16.66 1.49 -2.63
N ALA A 50 -16.03 2.11 -1.62
CA ALA A 50 -16.27 3.50 -1.24
C ALA A 50 -15.85 4.52 -2.32
N ASN A 51 -14.94 4.12 -3.24
CA ASN A 51 -14.38 4.99 -4.28
C ASN A 51 -14.78 4.59 -5.70
N GLY A 52 -15.86 3.84 -5.91
CA GLY A 52 -16.40 3.50 -7.23
C GLY A 52 -15.84 2.23 -7.86
N PHE A 53 -15.13 1.42 -7.10
CA PHE A 53 -14.65 0.08 -7.47
C PHE A 53 -13.83 0.00 -8.77
N GLN A 54 -13.00 0.99 -9.01
CA GLN A 54 -12.15 1.05 -10.21
C GLN A 54 -10.81 0.34 -9.97
N ARG A 55 -10.31 -0.38 -10.97
CA ARG A 55 -9.08 -1.14 -10.85
C ARG A 55 -7.86 -0.27 -10.49
N GLN A 56 -7.82 0.97 -10.94
CA GLN A 56 -6.74 1.92 -10.62
C GLN A 56 -6.61 2.21 -9.12
N LEU A 57 -7.68 1.95 -8.35
CA LEU A 57 -7.68 2.16 -6.90
C LEU A 57 -7.07 0.99 -6.11
N LEU A 58 -6.83 -0.16 -6.77
CA LEU A 58 -6.33 -1.34 -6.08
C LEU A 58 -5.00 -1.06 -5.35
N ASP A 59 -4.04 -0.49 -6.07
CA ASP A 59 -2.71 -0.20 -5.51
C ASP A 59 -2.78 0.87 -4.43
N LYS A 60 -3.62 1.88 -4.61
CA LYS A 60 -3.87 2.93 -3.61
C LYS A 60 -4.50 2.36 -2.33
N CYS A 61 -5.52 1.52 -2.45
CA CYS A 61 -6.17 0.88 -1.31
C CYS A 61 -5.25 -0.14 -0.62
N ALA A 62 -4.43 -0.88 -1.38
CA ALA A 62 -3.42 -1.78 -0.82
C ALA A 62 -2.33 -1.00 -0.06
N CYS A 63 -1.82 0.09 -0.64
CA CYS A 63 -0.92 1.01 0.07
C CYS A 63 -1.55 1.51 1.37
N GLY A 64 -2.83 1.86 1.37
CA GLY A 64 -3.54 2.36 2.55
C GLY A 64 -3.49 1.40 3.73
N ILE A 65 -3.81 0.13 3.52
CA ILE A 65 -3.75 -0.87 4.60
C ILE A 65 -2.32 -1.16 5.05
N ASP A 66 -1.34 -1.07 4.16
CA ASP A 66 0.07 -1.24 4.53
C ASP A 66 0.55 -0.11 5.44
N VAL A 67 0.17 1.13 5.16
CA VAL A 67 0.48 2.28 6.02
C VAL A 67 -0.24 2.16 7.37
N ILE A 68 -1.50 1.74 7.38
CA ILE A 68 -2.24 1.51 8.63
C ILE A 68 -1.55 0.43 9.46
N ALA A 69 -1.15 -0.71 8.86
CA ALA A 69 -0.44 -1.78 9.53
C ALA A 69 0.99 -1.39 9.97
N ASP A 70 1.57 -0.33 9.42
CA ASP A 70 2.83 0.24 9.93
C ASP A 70 2.64 1.08 11.19
N ARG A 71 1.42 1.56 11.47
CA ARG A 71 1.10 2.50 12.55
C ARG A 71 0.28 1.92 13.69
N LEU A 72 -0.53 0.93 13.39
CA LEU A 72 -1.51 0.37 14.31
C LEU A 72 -1.33 -1.14 14.36
N ASP A 73 -1.29 -1.73 15.55
CA ASP A 73 -1.31 -3.19 15.65
C ASP A 73 -2.69 -3.76 15.30
N TYR A 74 -2.72 -5.07 15.04
CA TYR A 74 -3.94 -5.69 14.53
C TYR A 74 -5.08 -5.70 15.56
N ASP A 75 -4.79 -5.84 16.83
CA ASP A 75 -5.82 -5.84 17.89
C ASP A 75 -6.45 -4.47 18.04
N ASP A 76 -5.66 -3.41 18.04
CA ASP A 76 -6.15 -2.03 18.04
C ASP A 76 -6.98 -1.72 16.77
N TYR A 77 -6.54 -2.22 15.60
CA TYR A 77 -7.29 -2.10 14.36
C TYR A 77 -8.65 -2.79 14.44
N GLN A 78 -8.67 -4.07 14.88
CA GLN A 78 -9.92 -4.84 15.02
C GLN A 78 -10.91 -4.18 16.00
N ASN A 79 -10.41 -3.67 17.12
CA ASN A 79 -11.23 -2.98 18.10
C ASN A 79 -11.89 -1.73 17.49
N ALA A 80 -11.11 -0.92 16.77
CA ALA A 80 -11.61 0.27 16.11
C ALA A 80 -12.64 -0.05 15.01
N GLU A 81 -12.37 -1.05 14.16
CA GLU A 81 -13.31 -1.52 13.12
C GLU A 81 -14.62 -2.04 13.74
N THR A 82 -14.54 -2.78 14.84
CA THR A 82 -15.70 -3.27 15.55
C THR A 82 -16.56 -2.11 16.07
N ILE A 83 -15.93 -1.09 16.65
CA ILE A 83 -16.64 0.12 17.12
C ILE A 83 -17.32 0.85 15.95
N LEU A 84 -16.62 1.02 14.82
CA LEU A 84 -17.18 1.62 13.61
C LEU A 84 -18.38 0.84 13.08
N SER A 85 -18.27 -0.48 13.00
CA SER A 85 -19.37 -1.36 12.56
C SER A 85 -20.61 -1.21 13.45
N MET A 86 -20.42 -1.16 14.77
CA MET A 86 -21.53 -0.94 15.70
C MET A 86 -22.16 0.45 15.53
N GLN A 87 -21.36 1.50 15.24
CA GLN A 87 -21.88 2.83 14.97
C GLN A 87 -22.70 2.90 13.69
N GLN A 88 -22.28 2.17 12.65
CA GLN A 88 -22.98 2.13 11.35
C GLN A 88 -24.25 1.27 11.39
N ALA A 89 -24.25 0.18 12.16
CA ALA A 89 -25.38 -0.74 12.27
C ALA A 89 -26.59 -0.14 12.99
N GLY A 90 -26.51 1.09 13.47
CA GLY A 90 -27.64 1.77 14.12
C GLY A 90 -28.15 1.00 15.35
N VAL A 91 -27.25 0.47 16.17
CA VAL A 91 -27.57 -0.34 17.36
C VAL A 91 -28.32 0.56 18.37
N GLY A 92 -29.59 0.84 18.12
CA GLY A 92 -30.55 1.49 18.97
C GLY A 92 -30.04 2.44 20.10
N PRO A 93 -30.87 2.76 21.10
CA PRO A 93 -30.48 3.71 22.20
C PRO A 93 -29.25 3.24 23.01
N ARG A 94 -28.98 1.94 23.03
CA ARG A 94 -27.80 1.35 23.72
C ARG A 94 -26.48 1.50 22.98
N GLY A 95 -26.53 1.77 21.67
CA GLY A 95 -25.31 1.99 20.86
C GLY A 95 -24.50 3.21 21.32
N GLY A 96 -25.17 4.21 21.90
CA GLY A 96 -24.52 5.38 22.48
C GLY A 96 -23.62 5.06 23.70
N LEU A 97 -23.97 4.02 24.48
CA LEU A 97 -23.20 3.63 25.67
C LEU A 97 -21.79 3.13 25.32
N PHE A 98 -21.62 2.51 24.14
CA PHE A 98 -20.31 2.05 23.67
C PHE A 98 -19.56 3.11 22.87
N ARG A 99 -20.29 3.98 22.17
CA ARG A 99 -19.75 5.02 21.26
C ARG A 99 -19.00 6.11 22.03
N ASP A 100 -19.50 6.48 23.22
CA ASP A 100 -19.02 7.63 23.97
C ASP A 100 -18.04 7.29 25.09
N THR A 101 -17.66 6.02 25.22
CA THR A 101 -16.64 5.62 26.20
C THR A 101 -15.27 6.20 25.85
N PRO A 102 -14.45 6.56 26.85
CA PRO A 102 -13.07 7.02 26.60
C PRO A 102 -12.24 6.02 25.77
N VAL A 103 -12.41 4.72 26.02
CA VAL A 103 -11.74 3.64 25.29
C VAL A 103 -12.13 3.62 23.82
N ALA A 104 -13.43 3.73 23.51
CA ALA A 104 -13.91 3.77 22.13
C ALA A 104 -13.37 5.01 21.39
N LYS A 105 -13.37 6.16 22.04
CA LYS A 105 -12.83 7.41 21.46
C LYS A 105 -11.34 7.29 21.18
N GLU A 106 -10.57 6.73 22.08
CA GLU A 106 -9.13 6.51 21.90
C GLU A 106 -8.82 5.55 20.74
N SER A 107 -9.53 4.40 20.67
CA SER A 107 -9.38 3.43 19.59
C SER A 107 -9.69 4.05 18.22
N LEU A 108 -10.77 4.79 18.11
CA LEU A 108 -11.14 5.48 16.87
C LEU A 108 -10.15 6.58 16.49
N GLU A 109 -9.60 7.28 17.47
CA GLU A 109 -8.60 8.32 17.21
C GLU A 109 -7.29 7.72 16.68
N LYS A 110 -6.83 6.61 17.25
CA LYS A 110 -5.67 5.87 16.72
C LYS A 110 -5.89 5.47 15.27
N LEU A 111 -7.03 4.88 14.94
CA LEU A 111 -7.37 4.48 13.57
C LEU A 111 -7.42 5.69 12.63
N ARG A 112 -8.07 6.79 13.03
CA ARG A 112 -8.17 8.00 12.20
C ARG A 112 -6.80 8.62 11.90
N ARG A 113 -5.88 8.60 12.86
CA ARG A 113 -4.50 9.07 12.63
C ARG A 113 -3.77 8.20 11.62
N ALA A 114 -3.90 6.87 11.73
CA ALA A 114 -3.30 5.93 10.78
C ALA A 114 -3.89 6.11 9.37
N GLN A 115 -5.22 6.30 9.27
CA GLN A 115 -5.90 6.57 7.99
C GLN A 115 -5.50 7.92 7.39
N ALA A 116 -5.35 8.96 8.20
CA ALA A 116 -4.90 10.27 7.73
C ALA A 116 -3.49 10.17 7.12
N GLU A 117 -2.59 9.43 7.75
CA GLU A 117 -1.26 9.19 7.22
C GLU A 117 -1.29 8.34 5.94
N ALA A 118 -2.14 7.32 5.88
CA ALA A 118 -2.36 6.54 4.67
C ALA A 118 -2.82 7.43 3.50
N ASN A 119 -3.74 8.34 3.74
CA ASN A 119 -4.20 9.30 2.74
C ASN A 119 -3.08 10.23 2.25
N LEU A 120 -2.19 10.67 3.14
CA LEU A 120 -1.05 11.50 2.76
C LEU A 120 0.00 10.76 1.94
N ARG A 121 0.21 9.46 2.23
CA ARG A 121 1.25 8.66 1.56
C ARG A 121 0.77 8.00 0.27
N CYS A 122 -0.50 7.66 0.20
CA CYS A 122 -1.08 6.87 -0.88
C CYS A 122 -2.09 7.67 -1.73
N GLY A 123 -2.28 8.94 -1.43
CA GLY A 123 -3.38 9.75 -1.96
C GLY A 123 -3.16 10.36 -3.35
N ASP A 124 -1.94 10.38 -3.85
CA ASP A 124 -1.58 11.00 -5.14
C ASP A 124 -1.80 10.06 -6.33
#